data_bd7e10082e32f768c4d6493473929982
#
_entry.id   bd7e10082e32f768c4d6493473929982
#
_cell.length_a   1.000
_cell.length_b   1.000
_cell.length_c   1.000
_cell.angle_alpha   90.00
_cell.angle_beta   90.00
_cell.angle_gamma   90.00
#
_symmetry.space_group_name_H-M   'P 1'
#
loop_
_entity.id
_entity.type
_entity.pdbx_description
1 polymer ?
#
loop_
_entity_poly.entity_id
_entity_poly.type
_entity_poly.pdbx_seq_one_letter_code
_entity_poly.pdbx_strand_id
1 'polypeptide(L)'
;VAMELIPRITRAQSSDILSSQANLAGYKAVLLGANEYAGLFPMMMTAAGTIKPARIVVLGVGVAGLQAIATGKRLGAVVEASDLRPAAKEQVESLGGRWLDVPMSDEEKAKALGTGGYAWQPSPEYIRDQAAVVDKAVSNANIVITTAQIPGRKAPVLVKAETVAKMKPGSVIIDMAVSSGGNVEGSKLDETVITENGARIVGIGNIPALVATEASALYSRNLLNFLAPMHNKETSEIVLNREDDMVKPTLIVDAGTLIYKKPN
;
A
#
# COMPACT_ATOMS: atom_id res chain seq x y z
N VAL A 1 19.52 9.45 13.43
CA VAL A 1 18.52 8.35 13.51
C VAL A 1 17.57 8.47 12.33
N ALA A 2 17.31 7.34 11.64
CA ALA A 2 16.35 7.24 10.55
C ALA A 2 15.17 6.37 10.99
N MET A 3 14.04 6.99 11.23
CA MET A 3 12.85 6.31 11.76
C MET A 3 12.25 5.28 10.77
N GLU A 4 12.48 5.44 9.48
CA GLU A 4 12.07 4.49 8.45
C GLU A 4 12.81 3.13 8.52
N LEU A 5 13.89 3.06 9.27
CA LEU A 5 14.64 1.82 9.52
C LEU A 5 14.21 1.10 10.82
N ILE A 6 13.15 1.56 11.45
CA ILE A 6 12.64 0.91 12.67
C ILE A 6 12.30 -0.56 12.40
N PRO A 7 12.72 -1.50 13.25
CA PRO A 7 12.51 -2.92 13.00
C PRO A 7 11.04 -3.30 13.19
N ARG A 8 10.59 -4.31 12.45
CA ARG A 8 9.21 -4.84 12.55
C ARG A 8 9.08 -5.85 13.68
N ILE A 9 9.29 -5.39 14.91
CA ILE A 9 9.12 -6.17 16.14
C ILE A 9 7.97 -5.60 16.97
N THR A 10 7.35 -6.40 17.83
CA THR A 10 6.16 -6.02 18.60
C THR A 10 6.38 -4.75 19.42
N ARG A 11 7.54 -4.61 20.07
CA ARG A 11 7.91 -3.45 20.88
C ARG A 11 7.99 -2.15 20.06
N ALA A 12 8.34 -2.23 18.78
CA ALA A 12 8.54 -1.09 17.91
C ALA A 12 7.26 -0.61 17.20
N GLN A 13 6.16 -1.35 17.26
CA GLN A 13 4.92 -1.05 16.51
C GLN A 13 4.39 0.36 16.78
N SER A 14 4.44 0.84 18.02
CA SER A 14 3.98 2.19 18.37
C SER A 14 4.88 3.31 17.83
N SER A 15 6.09 2.98 17.41
CA SER A 15 7.08 3.89 16.82
C SER A 15 7.19 3.75 15.30
N ASP A 16 6.41 2.86 14.67
CA ASP A 16 6.46 2.59 13.22
C ASP A 16 5.78 3.70 12.43
N ILE A 17 6.60 4.66 11.96
CA ILE A 17 6.15 5.77 11.12
C ILE A 17 5.65 5.32 9.75
N LEU A 18 6.24 4.25 9.19
CA LEU A 18 5.82 3.77 7.86
C LEU A 18 4.41 3.22 7.91
N SER A 19 4.07 2.45 8.94
CA SER A 19 2.72 1.90 9.09
C SER A 19 1.68 2.98 9.40
N SER A 20 1.98 3.95 10.27
CA SER A 20 1.04 5.02 10.59
C SER A 20 0.72 5.88 9.38
N GLN A 21 1.74 6.27 8.60
CA GLN A 21 1.55 7.07 7.39
C GLN A 21 0.92 6.27 6.24
N ALA A 22 1.29 5.00 6.06
CA ALA A 22 0.67 4.13 5.07
C ALA A 22 -0.83 3.92 5.31
N ASN A 23 -1.25 3.82 6.57
CA ASN A 23 -2.66 3.70 6.93
C ASN A 23 -3.46 4.93 6.46
N LEU A 24 -2.98 6.13 6.78
CA LEU A 24 -3.60 7.39 6.32
C LEU A 24 -3.59 7.51 4.80
N ALA A 25 -2.49 7.11 4.16
CA ALA A 25 -2.38 7.13 2.71
C ALA A 25 -3.41 6.21 2.04
N GLY A 26 -3.61 4.99 2.56
CA GLY A 26 -4.62 4.05 2.05
C GLY A 26 -6.05 4.59 2.16
N TYR A 27 -6.38 5.22 3.28
CA TYR A 27 -7.66 5.93 3.44
C TYR A 27 -7.82 7.05 2.41
N LYS A 28 -6.82 7.93 2.31
CA LYS A 28 -6.90 9.10 1.42
C LYS A 28 -6.89 8.72 -0.07
N ALA A 29 -6.20 7.64 -0.44
CA ALA A 29 -6.19 7.14 -1.82
C ALA A 29 -7.59 6.77 -2.31
N VAL A 30 -8.41 6.15 -1.45
CA VAL A 30 -9.81 5.84 -1.80
C VAL A 30 -10.63 7.11 -2.01
N LEU A 31 -10.45 8.12 -1.15
CA LEU A 31 -11.14 9.40 -1.29
C LEU A 31 -10.70 10.17 -2.54
N LEU A 32 -9.42 10.10 -2.90
CA LEU A 32 -8.93 10.64 -4.17
C LEU A 32 -9.58 9.93 -5.36
N GLY A 33 -9.62 8.59 -5.31
CA GLY A 33 -10.31 7.80 -6.32
C GLY A 33 -11.78 8.17 -6.44
N ALA A 34 -12.47 8.43 -5.31
CA ALA A 34 -13.86 8.85 -5.30
C ALA A 34 -14.06 10.26 -5.89
N ASN A 35 -13.13 11.17 -5.64
CA ASN A 35 -13.18 12.54 -6.19
C ASN A 35 -12.93 12.57 -7.69
N GLU A 36 -12.00 11.77 -8.17
CA GLU A 36 -11.63 11.71 -9.60
C GLU A 36 -12.61 10.87 -10.44
N TYR A 37 -13.31 9.92 -9.84
CA TYR A 37 -14.26 9.06 -10.51
C TYR A 37 -15.64 9.73 -10.60
N ALA A 38 -16.16 9.91 -11.81
CA ALA A 38 -17.44 10.58 -12.04
C ALA A 38 -18.69 9.73 -11.70
N GLY A 39 -18.51 8.52 -11.17
CA GLY A 39 -19.60 7.63 -10.75
C GLY A 39 -19.77 7.59 -9.23
N LEU A 40 -20.66 6.70 -8.77
CA LEU A 40 -20.97 6.51 -7.35
C LEU A 40 -20.30 5.25 -6.80
N PHE A 41 -19.96 5.25 -5.52
CA PHE A 41 -19.39 4.09 -4.84
C PHE A 41 -20.46 3.08 -4.44
N PRO A 42 -21.55 3.46 -3.71
CA PRO A 42 -22.56 2.51 -3.31
C PRO A 42 -23.53 2.19 -4.44
N MET A 43 -24.18 1.05 -4.32
CA MET A 43 -25.42 0.79 -5.08
C MET A 43 -26.50 1.76 -4.63
N MET A 44 -27.20 2.36 -5.57
CA MET A 44 -28.34 3.22 -5.29
C MET A 44 -29.53 2.84 -6.16
N MET A 45 -30.72 2.91 -5.59
CA MET A 45 -31.99 2.70 -6.30
C MET A 45 -32.78 4.00 -6.31
N THR A 46 -33.26 4.37 -7.50
CA THR A 46 -34.13 5.52 -7.71
C THR A 46 -35.36 5.09 -8.52
N ALA A 47 -36.38 5.93 -8.59
CA ALA A 47 -37.52 5.69 -9.46
C ALA A 47 -37.11 5.59 -10.95
N ALA A 48 -35.97 6.19 -11.34
CA ALA A 48 -35.44 6.13 -12.70
C ALA A 48 -34.58 4.88 -12.98
N GLY A 49 -34.27 4.07 -11.95
CA GLY A 49 -33.48 2.87 -12.10
C GLY A 49 -32.43 2.65 -11.00
N THR A 50 -31.62 1.59 -11.18
CA THR A 50 -30.58 1.16 -10.25
C THR A 50 -29.20 1.56 -10.76
N ILE A 51 -28.41 2.19 -9.91
CA ILE A 51 -26.98 2.49 -10.14
C ILE A 51 -26.17 1.37 -9.51
N LYS A 52 -25.33 0.72 -10.31
CA LYS A 52 -24.43 -0.33 -9.81
C LYS A 52 -23.30 0.26 -8.98
N PRO A 53 -22.82 -0.46 -7.93
CA PRO A 53 -21.70 0.00 -7.13
C PRO A 53 -20.41 0.04 -7.95
N ALA A 54 -19.50 0.97 -7.60
CA ALA A 54 -18.16 1.00 -8.17
C ALA A 54 -17.38 -0.27 -7.82
N ARG A 55 -16.55 -0.71 -8.76
CA ARG A 55 -15.57 -1.80 -8.56
C ARG A 55 -14.20 -1.19 -8.31
N ILE A 56 -13.64 -1.49 -7.15
CA ILE A 56 -12.29 -1.09 -6.77
C ILE A 56 -11.40 -2.33 -6.80
N VAL A 57 -10.23 -2.22 -7.44
CA VAL A 57 -9.18 -3.24 -7.40
C VAL A 57 -8.00 -2.67 -6.62
N VAL A 58 -7.56 -3.37 -5.58
CA VAL A 58 -6.40 -3.01 -4.76
C VAL A 58 -5.27 -3.99 -5.03
N LEU A 59 -4.13 -3.47 -5.50
CA LEU A 59 -2.93 -4.24 -5.80
C LEU A 59 -1.84 -3.93 -4.78
N GLY A 60 -1.51 -4.93 -3.97
CA GLY A 60 -0.70 -4.81 -2.77
C GLY A 60 -1.57 -4.67 -1.51
N VAL A 61 -1.46 -5.66 -0.60
CA VAL A 61 -2.28 -5.77 0.62
C VAL A 61 -1.40 -5.61 1.85
N GLY A 62 -0.56 -4.58 1.85
CA GLY A 62 0.10 -4.06 3.05
C GLY A 62 -0.85 -3.17 3.87
N VAL A 63 -0.29 -2.41 4.82
CA VAL A 63 -1.07 -1.51 5.68
C VAL A 63 -1.96 -0.56 4.86
N ALA A 64 -1.39 0.07 3.83
CA ALA A 64 -2.13 0.98 2.94
C ALA A 64 -3.24 0.25 2.17
N GLY A 65 -2.95 -0.92 1.60
CA GLY A 65 -3.93 -1.71 0.84
C GLY A 65 -5.08 -2.21 1.70
N LEU A 66 -4.80 -2.72 2.91
CA LEU A 66 -5.84 -3.13 3.86
C LEU A 66 -6.74 -1.97 4.25
N GLN A 67 -6.16 -0.79 4.52
CA GLN A 67 -6.95 0.40 4.83
C GLN A 67 -7.77 0.87 3.63
N ALA A 68 -7.21 0.79 2.41
CA ALA A 68 -7.96 1.11 1.20
C ALA A 68 -9.16 0.16 1.00
N ILE A 69 -8.99 -1.15 1.23
CA ILE A 69 -10.07 -2.13 1.20
C ILE A 69 -11.16 -1.77 2.21
N ALA A 70 -10.79 -1.54 3.48
CA ALA A 70 -11.73 -1.18 4.54
C ALA A 70 -12.50 0.10 4.21
N THR A 71 -11.82 1.13 3.69
CA THR A 71 -12.43 2.41 3.32
C THR A 71 -13.36 2.26 2.13
N GLY A 72 -12.94 1.59 1.06
CA GLY A 72 -13.77 1.33 -0.12
C GLY A 72 -15.04 0.55 0.22
N LYS A 73 -14.93 -0.44 1.10
CA LYS A 73 -16.08 -1.21 1.61
C LYS A 73 -17.05 -0.34 2.40
N ARG A 74 -16.56 0.53 3.29
CA ARG A 74 -17.39 1.47 4.05
C ARG A 74 -18.12 2.47 3.15
N LEU A 75 -17.53 2.87 2.04
CA LEU A 75 -18.18 3.71 1.03
C LEU A 75 -19.16 2.95 0.12
N GLY A 76 -19.30 1.64 0.29
CA GLY A 76 -20.26 0.81 -0.43
C GLY A 76 -19.78 0.26 -1.77
N ALA A 77 -18.50 0.35 -2.07
CA ALA A 77 -17.92 -0.24 -3.27
C ALA A 77 -17.80 -1.78 -3.18
N VAL A 78 -17.76 -2.42 -4.33
CA VAL A 78 -17.28 -3.81 -4.46
C VAL A 78 -15.76 -3.76 -4.56
N VAL A 79 -15.06 -4.34 -3.58
CA VAL A 79 -13.60 -4.29 -3.52
C VAL A 79 -13.01 -5.67 -3.76
N GLU A 80 -12.10 -5.75 -4.72
CA GLU A 80 -11.29 -6.92 -5.05
C GLU A 80 -9.82 -6.60 -4.77
N ALA A 81 -9.02 -7.59 -4.35
CA ALA A 81 -7.62 -7.35 -4.02
C ALA A 81 -6.71 -8.52 -4.40
N SER A 82 -5.45 -8.20 -4.71
CA SER A 82 -4.38 -9.15 -4.97
C SER A 82 -3.09 -8.74 -4.27
N ASP A 83 -2.36 -9.74 -3.80
CA ASP A 83 -0.99 -9.61 -3.27
C ASP A 83 -0.20 -10.86 -3.66
N LEU A 84 1.12 -10.77 -3.67
CA LEU A 84 1.98 -11.95 -3.87
C LEU A 84 1.91 -12.93 -2.70
N ARG A 85 1.60 -12.44 -1.49
CA ARG A 85 1.54 -13.23 -0.27
C ARG A 85 0.18 -13.88 -0.08
N PRO A 86 0.04 -15.21 -0.18
CA PRO A 86 -1.25 -15.89 0.02
C PRO A 86 -1.86 -15.66 1.40
N ALA A 87 -1.01 -15.45 2.43
CA ALA A 87 -1.46 -15.13 3.78
C ALA A 87 -2.28 -13.82 3.88
N ALA A 88 -2.19 -12.94 2.88
CA ALA A 88 -3.00 -11.73 2.82
C ALA A 88 -4.48 -11.99 2.50
N LYS A 89 -4.82 -13.17 1.95
CA LYS A 89 -6.20 -13.53 1.56
C LYS A 89 -7.18 -13.42 2.73
N GLU A 90 -6.85 -14.03 3.85
CA GLU A 90 -7.70 -14.00 5.05
C GLU A 90 -7.94 -12.56 5.54
N GLN A 91 -6.92 -11.71 5.48
CA GLN A 91 -7.03 -10.31 5.86
C GLN A 91 -7.97 -9.53 4.94
N VAL A 92 -7.92 -9.77 3.62
CA VAL A 92 -8.83 -9.17 2.64
C VAL A 92 -10.26 -9.59 2.90
N GLU A 93 -10.50 -10.88 3.08
CA GLU A 93 -11.84 -11.44 3.30
C GLU A 93 -12.44 -10.98 4.63
N SER A 94 -11.64 -10.85 5.68
CA SER A 94 -12.08 -10.33 6.99
C SER A 94 -12.57 -8.87 6.92
N LEU A 95 -12.06 -8.09 5.97
CA LEU A 95 -12.51 -6.72 5.69
C LEU A 95 -13.71 -6.67 4.72
N GLY A 96 -14.23 -7.82 4.29
CA GLY A 96 -15.33 -7.94 3.34
C GLY A 96 -14.91 -7.68 1.89
N GLY A 97 -13.62 -7.66 1.60
CA GLY A 97 -13.07 -7.66 0.24
C GLY A 97 -13.14 -9.04 -0.39
N ARG A 98 -12.98 -9.11 -1.70
CA ARG A 98 -12.85 -10.36 -2.46
C ARG A 98 -11.39 -10.54 -2.87
N TRP A 99 -10.85 -11.71 -2.58
CA TRP A 99 -9.53 -12.07 -3.08
C TRP A 99 -9.58 -12.42 -4.57
N LEU A 100 -8.61 -11.99 -5.34
CA LEU A 100 -8.40 -12.41 -6.71
C LEU A 100 -7.63 -13.74 -6.69
N ASP A 101 -8.36 -14.83 -6.77
CA ASP A 101 -7.76 -16.17 -6.75
C ASP A 101 -6.97 -16.43 -8.03
N VAL A 102 -5.71 -16.83 -7.85
CA VAL A 102 -4.80 -17.27 -8.92
C VAL A 102 -4.68 -18.79 -8.81
N PRO A 103 -4.84 -19.53 -9.89
CA PRO A 103 -4.61 -20.96 -9.87
C PRO A 103 -3.21 -21.29 -9.35
N MET A 104 -3.11 -22.21 -8.39
CA MET A 104 -1.84 -22.68 -7.82
C MET A 104 -1.81 -24.19 -7.83
N SER A 105 -0.66 -24.77 -8.19
CA SER A 105 -0.42 -26.20 -7.97
C SER A 105 -0.34 -26.52 -6.48
N ASP A 106 -0.59 -27.76 -6.10
CA ASP A 106 -0.51 -28.15 -4.69
C ASP A 106 0.92 -28.04 -4.14
N GLU A 107 1.93 -28.23 -4.97
CA GLU A 107 3.34 -28.02 -4.62
C GLU A 107 3.63 -26.55 -4.32
N GLU A 108 3.07 -25.65 -5.11
CA GLU A 108 3.26 -24.21 -4.95
C GLU A 108 2.52 -23.68 -3.71
N LYS A 109 1.30 -24.18 -3.45
CA LYS A 109 0.56 -23.90 -2.21
C LYS A 109 1.36 -24.34 -0.96
N ALA A 110 1.94 -25.54 -0.99
CA ALA A 110 2.75 -26.03 0.12
C ALA A 110 3.99 -25.15 0.38
N LYS A 111 4.69 -24.73 -0.67
CA LYS A 111 5.83 -23.80 -0.56
C LYS A 111 5.41 -22.45 0.01
N ALA A 112 4.32 -21.88 -0.48
CA ALA A 112 3.82 -20.59 -0.05
C ALA A 112 3.37 -20.59 1.43
N LEU A 113 2.75 -21.67 1.91
CA LEU A 113 2.32 -21.84 3.30
C LEU A 113 3.50 -22.13 4.24
N GLY A 114 4.50 -22.92 3.79
CA GLY A 114 5.63 -23.34 4.61
C GLY A 114 6.61 -22.23 5.00
N THR A 115 6.57 -21.08 4.34
CA THR A 115 7.50 -19.96 4.56
C THR A 115 6.88 -18.77 5.32
N GLY A 116 5.66 -18.90 5.83
CA GLY A 116 4.94 -17.78 6.46
C GLY A 116 4.71 -16.60 5.51
N GLY A 117 4.87 -16.80 4.19
CA GLY A 117 4.63 -15.82 3.14
C GLY A 117 5.75 -14.82 2.86
N TYR A 118 6.77 -14.71 3.72
CA TYR A 118 7.84 -13.71 3.56
C TYR A 118 9.00 -14.17 2.67
N ALA A 119 9.27 -15.46 2.62
CA ALA A 119 10.39 -16.04 1.87
C ALA A 119 9.95 -16.80 0.60
N TRP A 120 8.66 -16.81 0.28
CA TRP A 120 8.16 -17.48 -0.91
C TRP A 120 8.56 -16.73 -2.16
N GLN A 121 9.19 -17.45 -3.08
CA GLN A 121 9.47 -16.97 -4.43
C GLN A 121 8.49 -17.68 -5.39
N PRO A 122 7.52 -16.94 -5.97
CA PRO A 122 6.56 -17.53 -6.90
C PRO A 122 7.25 -18.05 -8.15
N SER A 123 6.71 -19.12 -8.71
CA SER A 123 7.16 -19.63 -10.01
C SER A 123 6.89 -18.62 -11.13
N PRO A 124 7.64 -18.67 -12.25
CA PRO A 124 7.33 -17.86 -13.42
C PRO A 124 5.93 -18.14 -13.98
N GLU A 125 5.40 -19.34 -13.81
CA GLU A 125 4.04 -19.72 -14.21
C GLU A 125 3.01 -19.01 -13.33
N TYR A 126 3.14 -19.08 -12.02
CA TYR A 126 2.26 -18.35 -11.10
C TYR A 126 2.25 -16.84 -11.36
N ILE A 127 3.43 -16.25 -11.61
CA ILE A 127 3.53 -14.81 -11.93
C ILE A 127 2.76 -14.47 -13.22
N ARG A 128 2.82 -15.32 -14.24
CA ARG A 128 2.04 -15.12 -15.48
C ARG A 128 0.55 -15.23 -15.25
N ASP A 129 0.12 -16.25 -14.51
CA ASP A 129 -1.29 -16.47 -14.22
C ASP A 129 -1.86 -15.35 -13.35
N GLN A 130 -1.09 -14.90 -12.35
CA GLN A 130 -1.45 -13.72 -11.54
C GLN A 130 -1.58 -12.48 -12.41
N ALA A 131 -0.63 -12.23 -13.32
CA ALA A 131 -0.68 -11.08 -14.23
C ALA A 131 -1.96 -11.12 -15.09
N ALA A 132 -2.37 -12.29 -15.58
CA ALA A 132 -3.59 -12.44 -16.37
C ALA A 132 -4.86 -12.17 -15.53
N VAL A 133 -4.92 -12.67 -14.30
CA VAL A 133 -6.03 -12.43 -13.38
C VAL A 133 -6.12 -10.94 -13.04
N VAL A 134 -4.98 -10.30 -12.74
CA VAL A 134 -4.90 -8.86 -12.45
C VAL A 134 -5.30 -8.03 -13.67
N ASP A 135 -4.80 -8.35 -14.89
CA ASP A 135 -5.17 -7.66 -16.13
C ASP A 135 -6.69 -7.65 -16.33
N LYS A 136 -7.33 -8.82 -16.19
CA LYS A 136 -8.77 -8.95 -16.28
C LYS A 136 -9.52 -8.13 -15.23
N ALA A 137 -9.07 -8.14 -13.98
CA ALA A 137 -9.71 -7.41 -12.89
C ALA A 137 -9.58 -5.89 -13.11
N VAL A 138 -8.37 -5.40 -13.42
CA VAL A 138 -8.07 -3.99 -13.68
C VAL A 138 -8.84 -3.46 -14.88
N SER A 139 -8.87 -4.20 -16.00
CA SER A 139 -9.62 -3.79 -17.20
C SER A 139 -11.12 -3.58 -16.95
N ASN A 140 -11.68 -4.25 -15.92
CA ASN A 140 -13.09 -4.13 -15.54
C ASN A 140 -13.33 -3.21 -14.32
N ALA A 141 -12.27 -2.67 -13.73
CA ALA A 141 -12.37 -1.79 -12.57
C ALA A 141 -12.84 -0.39 -12.94
N ASN A 142 -13.50 0.26 -11.99
CA ASN A 142 -13.76 1.71 -12.05
C ASN A 142 -12.59 2.47 -11.40
N ILE A 143 -12.05 1.89 -10.32
CA ILE A 143 -10.94 2.48 -9.58
C ILE A 143 -9.92 1.39 -9.30
N VAL A 144 -8.64 1.71 -9.49
CA VAL A 144 -7.50 0.86 -9.12
C VAL A 144 -6.63 1.61 -8.13
N ILE A 145 -6.20 0.94 -7.07
CA ILE A 145 -5.26 1.49 -6.08
C ILE A 145 -4.07 0.55 -6.02
N THR A 146 -2.88 1.07 -6.32
CA THR A 146 -1.64 0.30 -6.29
C THR A 146 -0.76 0.74 -5.15
N THR A 147 -0.27 -0.21 -4.35
CA THR A 147 0.48 0.09 -3.11
C THR A 147 1.76 -0.72 -2.97
N ALA A 148 2.17 -1.49 -3.99
CA ALA A 148 3.30 -2.39 -3.88
C ALA A 148 4.62 -1.62 -3.92
N GLN A 149 5.34 -1.66 -2.81
CA GLN A 149 6.66 -1.04 -2.67
C GLN A 149 7.66 -2.04 -2.10
N ILE A 150 8.90 -1.94 -2.56
CA ILE A 150 10.03 -2.70 -2.03
C ILE A 150 11.00 -1.69 -1.43
N PRO A 151 11.26 -1.73 -0.11
CA PRO A 151 12.15 -0.77 0.52
C PRO A 151 13.52 -0.71 -0.15
N GLY A 152 13.98 0.51 -0.48
CA GLY A 152 15.28 0.75 -1.11
C GLY A 152 15.42 0.31 -2.57
N ARG A 153 14.35 -0.17 -3.21
CA ARG A 153 14.34 -0.60 -4.63
C ARG A 153 13.22 0.09 -5.41
N LYS A 154 13.34 0.06 -6.73
CA LYS A 154 12.27 0.51 -7.63
C LYS A 154 11.02 -0.35 -7.42
N ALA A 155 9.85 0.29 -7.40
CA ALA A 155 8.57 -0.40 -7.31
C ALA A 155 8.35 -1.32 -8.53
N PRO A 156 7.73 -2.49 -8.34
CA PRO A 156 7.40 -3.37 -9.46
C PRO A 156 6.28 -2.76 -10.31
N VAL A 157 6.36 -2.93 -11.62
CA VAL A 157 5.24 -2.59 -12.52
C VAL A 157 4.18 -3.70 -12.42
N LEU A 158 2.99 -3.33 -11.95
CA LEU A 158 1.84 -4.24 -11.79
C LEU A 158 0.80 -4.04 -12.88
N VAL A 159 0.66 -2.83 -13.39
CA VAL A 159 -0.31 -2.46 -14.42
C VAL A 159 0.43 -1.91 -15.62
N LYS A 160 0.40 -2.66 -16.71
CA LYS A 160 1.04 -2.27 -17.96
C LYS A 160 0.17 -1.28 -18.75
N ALA A 161 0.77 -0.53 -19.65
CA ALA A 161 0.06 0.41 -20.53
C ALA A 161 -1.05 -0.29 -21.35
N GLU A 162 -0.80 -1.52 -21.82
CA GLU A 162 -1.79 -2.32 -22.53
C GLU A 162 -3.02 -2.67 -21.68
N THR A 163 -2.86 -2.84 -20.36
CA THR A 163 -3.96 -3.06 -19.42
C THR A 163 -4.73 -1.77 -19.18
N VAL A 164 -4.03 -0.64 -19.01
CA VAL A 164 -4.65 0.68 -18.88
C VAL A 164 -5.49 1.01 -20.12
N ALA A 165 -4.99 0.71 -21.32
CA ALA A 165 -5.71 0.93 -22.57
C ALA A 165 -7.02 0.14 -22.71
N LYS A 166 -7.17 -0.97 -21.94
CA LYS A 166 -8.42 -1.78 -21.89
C LYS A 166 -9.43 -1.25 -20.86
N MET A 167 -9.04 -0.33 -19.98
CA MET A 167 -9.94 0.23 -18.97
C MET A 167 -11.02 1.11 -19.62
N LYS A 168 -12.14 1.26 -18.93
CA LYS A 168 -13.23 2.11 -19.41
C LYS A 168 -12.85 3.58 -19.33
N PRO A 169 -13.34 4.43 -20.26
CA PRO A 169 -13.22 5.87 -20.13
C PRO A 169 -13.75 6.36 -18.75
N GLY A 170 -13.03 7.29 -18.12
CA GLY A 170 -13.37 7.78 -16.78
C GLY A 170 -12.97 6.86 -15.63
N SER A 171 -12.33 5.70 -15.88
CA SER A 171 -11.70 4.90 -14.83
C SER A 171 -10.52 5.66 -14.22
N VAL A 172 -10.22 5.38 -12.95
CA VAL A 172 -9.18 6.07 -12.19
C VAL A 172 -8.18 5.08 -11.62
N ILE A 173 -6.90 5.37 -11.72
CA ILE A 173 -5.83 4.63 -11.05
C ILE A 173 -5.13 5.58 -10.09
N ILE A 174 -5.03 5.19 -8.81
CA ILE A 174 -4.22 5.90 -7.81
C ILE A 174 -2.94 5.09 -7.61
N ASP A 175 -1.83 5.61 -8.12
CA ASP A 175 -0.52 4.97 -7.98
C ASP A 175 0.22 5.52 -6.75
N MET A 176 0.12 4.78 -5.64
CA MET A 176 0.77 5.17 -4.38
C MET A 176 2.27 4.88 -4.36
N ALA A 177 2.80 4.18 -5.36
CA ALA A 177 4.22 3.83 -5.47
C ALA A 177 4.99 4.77 -6.42
N VAL A 178 4.36 5.81 -6.94
CA VAL A 178 4.93 6.69 -7.97
C VAL A 178 6.29 7.27 -7.59
N SER A 179 6.49 7.67 -6.33
CA SER A 179 7.78 8.17 -5.81
C SER A 179 8.92 7.15 -5.86
N SER A 180 8.58 5.85 -5.92
CA SER A 180 9.53 4.73 -6.03
C SER A 180 9.60 4.17 -7.46
N GLY A 181 9.13 4.91 -8.46
CA GLY A 181 9.14 4.52 -9.86
C GLY A 181 7.81 3.98 -10.39
N GLY A 182 6.79 3.92 -9.55
CA GLY A 182 5.41 3.58 -9.91
C GLY A 182 5.12 2.10 -10.12
N ASN A 183 3.87 1.72 -9.81
CA ASN A 183 3.32 0.41 -10.12
C ASN A 183 2.59 0.40 -11.48
N VAL A 184 2.40 1.55 -12.11
CA VAL A 184 1.59 1.73 -13.31
C VAL A 184 2.43 2.34 -14.41
N GLU A 185 2.49 1.72 -15.56
CA GLU A 185 3.15 2.32 -16.72
C GLU A 185 2.43 3.60 -17.15
N GLY A 186 3.21 4.65 -17.37
CA GLY A 186 2.68 5.99 -17.67
C GLY A 186 2.36 6.84 -16.46
N SER A 187 2.48 6.32 -15.23
CA SER A 187 2.36 7.12 -14.01
C SER A 187 3.48 8.15 -13.90
N LYS A 188 3.16 9.38 -13.48
CA LYS A 188 4.11 10.47 -13.28
C LYS A 188 3.94 11.09 -11.91
N LEU A 189 5.08 11.39 -11.28
CA LEU A 189 5.12 11.98 -9.94
C LEU A 189 4.43 13.34 -9.92
N ASP A 190 3.48 13.51 -8.99
CA ASP A 190 2.69 14.71 -8.73
C ASP A 190 1.89 15.23 -9.95
N GLU A 191 1.57 14.30 -10.89
CA GLU A 191 0.73 14.59 -12.04
C GLU A 191 -0.49 13.65 -12.10
N THR A 192 -1.56 14.15 -12.74
CA THR A 192 -2.66 13.31 -13.24
C THR A 192 -2.53 13.19 -14.75
N VAL A 193 -2.24 11.97 -15.21
CA VAL A 193 -2.12 11.64 -16.63
C VAL A 193 -3.48 11.14 -17.14
N ILE A 194 -4.00 11.78 -18.19
CA ILE A 194 -5.19 11.30 -18.90
C ILE A 194 -4.72 10.51 -20.12
N THR A 195 -5.12 9.26 -20.21
CA THR A 195 -4.76 8.36 -21.31
C THR A 195 -5.65 8.57 -22.52
N GLU A 196 -5.25 8.04 -23.70
CA GLU A 196 -6.02 8.17 -24.94
C GLU A 196 -7.43 7.59 -24.85
N ASN A 197 -7.63 6.50 -24.07
CA ASN A 197 -8.94 5.92 -23.81
C ASN A 197 -9.73 6.64 -22.71
N GLY A 198 -9.21 7.74 -22.16
CA GLY A 198 -9.88 8.56 -21.14
C GLY A 198 -9.79 8.01 -19.72
N ALA A 199 -8.93 7.04 -19.42
CA ALA A 199 -8.59 6.64 -18.06
C ALA A 199 -7.65 7.68 -17.43
N ARG A 200 -7.70 7.82 -16.10
CA ARG A 200 -6.88 8.78 -15.34
C ARG A 200 -5.88 8.03 -14.46
N ILE A 201 -4.61 8.39 -14.53
CA ILE A 201 -3.56 7.88 -13.63
C ILE A 201 -3.12 9.03 -12.73
N VAL A 202 -3.38 8.90 -11.45
CA VAL A 202 -3.06 9.91 -10.42
C VAL A 202 -1.83 9.46 -9.65
N GLY A 203 -0.74 10.20 -9.80
CA GLY A 203 0.56 9.90 -9.20
C GLY A 203 0.94 10.92 -8.13
N ILE A 204 0.37 10.86 -6.92
CA ILE A 204 0.71 11.77 -5.83
C ILE A 204 1.80 11.15 -4.97
N GLY A 205 2.97 11.82 -4.90
CA GLY A 205 4.15 11.32 -4.18
C GLY A 205 4.02 11.29 -2.66
N ASN A 206 3.25 12.22 -2.08
CA ASN A 206 3.04 12.31 -0.62
C ASN A 206 1.56 12.42 -0.26
N ILE A 207 0.84 11.30 -0.37
CA ILE A 207 -0.58 11.25 -0.03
C ILE A 207 -0.88 11.59 1.44
N PRO A 208 -0.07 11.17 2.46
CA PRO A 208 -0.31 11.56 3.85
C PRO A 208 -0.35 13.08 4.08
N ALA A 209 0.38 13.87 3.28
CA ALA A 209 0.34 15.32 3.38
C ALA A 209 -1.04 15.92 3.12
N LEU A 210 -1.92 15.21 2.40
CA LEU A 210 -3.30 15.64 2.14
C LEU A 210 -4.24 15.43 3.35
N VAL A 211 -3.74 14.86 4.44
CA VAL A 211 -4.40 14.74 5.74
C VAL A 211 -3.41 15.18 6.84
N ALA A 212 -2.80 16.34 6.64
CA ALA A 212 -1.62 16.82 7.36
C ALA A 212 -1.79 16.85 8.88
N THR A 213 -2.96 17.23 9.39
CA THR A 213 -3.25 17.28 10.83
C THR A 213 -3.04 15.93 11.48
N GLU A 214 -3.69 14.89 10.95
CA GLU A 214 -3.61 13.53 11.50
C GLU A 214 -2.24 12.90 11.23
N ALA A 215 -1.67 13.15 10.05
CA ALA A 215 -0.34 12.68 9.69
C ALA A 215 0.72 13.21 10.66
N SER A 216 0.71 14.50 10.96
CA SER A 216 1.64 15.14 11.91
C SER A 216 1.43 14.65 13.33
N ALA A 217 0.17 14.51 13.77
CA ALA A 217 -0.15 14.04 15.12
C ALA A 217 0.34 12.60 15.35
N LEU A 218 0.10 11.69 14.38
CA LEU A 218 0.57 10.30 14.47
C LEU A 218 2.10 10.22 14.37
N TYR A 219 2.71 10.99 13.47
CA TYR A 219 4.16 11.03 13.32
C TYR A 219 4.83 11.51 14.62
N SER A 220 4.33 12.59 15.23
CA SER A 220 4.84 13.10 16.51
C SER A 220 4.71 12.07 17.62
N ARG A 221 3.60 11.32 17.66
CA ARG A 221 3.40 10.23 18.62
C ARG A 221 4.37 9.07 18.41
N ASN A 222 4.64 8.70 17.15
CA ASN A 222 5.64 7.69 16.85
C ASN A 222 7.03 8.12 17.35
N LEU A 223 7.43 9.39 17.13
CA LEU A 223 8.70 9.92 17.65
C LEU A 223 8.74 9.91 19.18
N LEU A 224 7.67 10.33 19.85
CA LEU A 224 7.58 10.31 21.31
C LEU A 224 7.73 8.88 21.85
N ASN A 225 7.04 7.91 21.24
CA ASN A 225 7.12 6.50 21.64
C ASN A 225 8.52 5.91 21.41
N PHE A 226 9.25 6.38 20.40
CA PHE A 226 10.62 6.00 20.16
C PHE A 226 11.58 6.59 21.23
N LEU A 227 11.39 7.85 21.61
CA LEU A 227 12.25 8.57 22.55
C LEU A 227 11.95 8.25 24.01
N ALA A 228 10.69 7.98 24.37
CA ALA A 228 10.27 7.79 25.75
C ALA A 228 11.08 6.72 26.52
N PRO A 229 11.42 5.55 25.94
CA PRO A 229 12.26 4.56 26.64
C PRO A 229 13.71 5.01 26.87
N MET A 230 14.17 6.04 26.17
CA MET A 230 15.53 6.59 26.30
C MET A 230 15.62 7.70 27.32
N HIS A 231 14.49 8.21 27.79
CA HIS A 231 14.44 9.30 28.77
C HIS A 231 14.73 8.78 30.19
N ASN A 232 15.85 9.22 30.76
CA ASN A 232 16.17 9.00 32.17
C ASN A 232 15.39 10.00 33.01
N LYS A 233 14.46 9.53 33.84
CA LYS A 233 13.59 10.38 34.68
C LYS A 233 14.33 11.08 35.83
N GLU A 234 15.45 10.53 36.27
CA GLU A 234 16.24 11.08 37.38
C GLU A 234 17.14 12.22 36.91
N THR A 235 17.80 12.05 35.74
CA THR A 235 18.72 13.07 35.22
C THR A 235 18.06 13.98 34.16
N SER A 236 16.84 13.68 33.73
CA SER A 236 16.13 14.36 32.62
C SER A 236 16.91 14.34 31.31
N GLU A 237 17.80 13.38 31.11
CA GLU A 237 18.63 13.23 29.93
C GLU A 237 18.09 12.15 29.00
N ILE A 238 18.39 12.27 27.70
CA ILE A 238 18.18 11.20 26.74
C ILE A 238 19.42 10.30 26.69
N VAL A 239 19.24 9.05 27.11
CA VAL A 239 20.32 8.04 27.13
C VAL A 239 20.12 7.09 25.96
N LEU A 240 21.00 7.18 24.97
CA LEU A 240 20.96 6.35 23.77
C LEU A 240 21.66 5.01 24.02
N ASN A 241 20.88 3.93 24.19
CA ASN A 241 21.44 2.58 24.23
C ASN A 241 21.65 2.06 22.79
N ARG A 242 22.90 2.03 22.34
CA ARG A 242 23.30 1.62 20.99
C ARG A 242 23.10 0.13 20.69
N GLU A 243 22.93 -0.70 21.71
CA GLU A 243 22.68 -2.13 21.55
C GLU A 243 21.18 -2.47 21.63
N ASP A 244 20.30 -1.47 21.86
CA ASP A 244 18.88 -1.68 21.87
C ASP A 244 18.34 -2.06 20.47
N ASP A 245 17.50 -3.10 20.39
CA ASP A 245 16.96 -3.65 19.15
C ASP A 245 16.15 -2.65 18.30
N MET A 246 15.60 -1.60 18.92
CA MET A 246 14.92 -0.52 18.20
C MET A 246 15.88 0.57 17.75
N VAL A 247 16.90 0.86 18.56
CA VAL A 247 17.83 1.97 18.32
C VAL A 247 18.89 1.59 17.29
N LYS A 248 19.53 0.44 17.48
CA LYS A 248 20.65 -0.02 16.66
C LYS A 248 20.37 -0.01 15.15
N PRO A 249 19.23 -0.53 14.65
CA PRO A 249 18.93 -0.50 13.22
C PRO A 249 18.65 0.90 12.66
N THR A 250 18.21 1.84 13.52
CA THR A 250 17.86 3.20 13.10
C THR A 250 19.02 4.18 13.10
N LEU A 251 20.18 3.79 13.66
CA LEU A 251 21.35 4.65 13.71
C LEU A 251 22.04 4.72 12.34
N ILE A 252 22.07 5.93 11.77
CA ILE A 252 22.78 6.23 10.51
C ILE A 252 24.15 6.81 10.77
N VAL A 253 24.21 7.77 11.69
CA VAL A 253 25.44 8.46 12.09
C VAL A 253 25.55 8.42 13.60
N ASP A 254 26.72 8.07 14.11
CA ASP A 254 27.04 8.10 15.54
C ASP A 254 28.34 8.89 15.76
N ALA A 255 28.30 9.89 16.63
CA ALA A 255 29.43 10.78 16.94
C ALA A 255 30.16 11.31 15.70
N GLY A 256 29.44 11.68 14.65
CA GLY A 256 30.00 12.19 13.39
C GLY A 256 30.45 11.11 12.40
N THR A 257 30.40 9.84 12.77
CA THR A 257 30.79 8.72 11.90
C THR A 257 29.57 8.07 11.26
N LEU A 258 29.57 7.89 9.93
CA LEU A 258 28.56 7.13 9.21
C LEU A 258 28.70 5.64 9.51
N ILE A 259 27.69 5.07 10.17
CA ILE A 259 27.69 3.65 10.57
C ILE A 259 26.72 2.80 9.74
N TYR A 260 25.77 3.43 9.05
CA TYR A 260 24.79 2.74 8.20
C TYR A 260 25.46 2.12 6.98
N LYS A 261 25.21 0.82 6.79
CA LYS A 261 25.60 0.10 5.57
C LYS A 261 24.32 -0.21 4.79
N LYS A 262 24.23 0.32 3.57
CA LYS A 262 23.09 0.00 2.70
C LYS A 262 23.04 -1.52 2.49
N PRO A 263 21.88 -2.17 2.68
CA PRO A 263 21.73 -3.59 2.33
C PRO A 263 22.03 -3.81 0.84
N ASN A 264 22.77 -4.86 0.53
CA ASN A 264 23.11 -5.25 -0.84
C ASN A 264 21.88 -5.69 -1.63
#